data_ac5a3de8ad867e3d2dc8e76bea0d9964
#
_entry.id   ac5a3de8ad867e3d2dc8e76bea0d9964
#
_cell.length_a   1.000
_cell.length_b   1.000
_cell.length_c   1.000
_cell.angle_alpha   90.00
_cell.angle_beta   90.00
_cell.angle_gamma   90.00
#
_symmetry.space_group_name_H-M   'P 1'
#
loop_
_entity.id
_entity.type
_entity.pdbx_description
1 polymer ?
#
loop_
_entity_poly.entity_id
_entity_poly.type
_entity_poly.pdbx_seq_one_letter_code
_entity_poly.pdbx_strand_id
1 'polypeptide(L)'
;GRLPQRPMSPLIDELALHGCDIGGKRLPMTVSGGLLPGKYEIGGDISSQFISGLLFALPMLCKDSEIVLTSPLQSSGYVNMTIKTLANFNIEIIETKTGFRVPGKQNYITCGEYKVEGDWSNSAFWLAAGALGNGCAVTGLCEKSLQKDKEIVEILTAQGAEVESGAEIISVRPGEPDCENSEIDAREIPDLVPIAAVLACKKKAKTVFTNCERLRLKESDRLEAVREMICALGGEARCSESTLTIVGSGSLRGGIVDSKNDHRIAMSAAIAAALCSENVIITGADAVKKSYPDFFCDYIKLGGEGDVVKFRK
;
A
#
# COMPACT_ATOMS: atom_id res chain seq x y z
N GLY A 1 -5.05 3.00 -16.09
CA GLY A 1 -4.52 1.78 -15.48
C GLY A 1 -5.56 0.65 -15.42
N ARG A 2 -5.46 -0.22 -14.44
CA ARG A 2 -6.39 -1.38 -14.27
C ARG A 2 -7.68 -1.04 -13.51
N LEU A 3 -7.92 0.21 -13.14
CA LEU A 3 -9.11 0.59 -12.38
C LEU A 3 -10.43 0.10 -13.01
N PRO A 4 -10.63 0.18 -14.35
CA PRO A 4 -11.84 -0.35 -14.99
C PRO A 4 -12.02 -1.87 -14.86
N GLN A 5 -10.95 -2.61 -14.56
CA GLN A 5 -10.94 -4.06 -14.41
C GLN A 5 -11.12 -4.51 -12.96
N ARG A 6 -10.98 -3.59 -11.99
CA ARG A 6 -11.17 -3.92 -10.57
C ARG A 6 -12.64 -4.27 -10.28
N PRO A 7 -12.90 -5.24 -9.41
CA PRO A 7 -14.25 -5.59 -9.04
C PRO A 7 -14.90 -4.43 -8.25
N MET A 8 -15.97 -3.87 -8.79
CA MET A 8 -16.76 -2.82 -8.14
C MET A 8 -18.12 -3.34 -7.67
N SER A 9 -18.50 -4.55 -8.11
CA SER A 9 -19.83 -5.13 -7.91
C SER A 9 -20.31 -5.07 -6.46
N PRO A 10 -19.54 -5.47 -5.45
CA PRO A 10 -20.06 -5.44 -4.08
C PRO A 10 -20.52 -4.06 -3.62
N LEU A 11 -19.81 -3.00 -4.01
CA LEU A 11 -20.21 -1.64 -3.66
C LEU A 11 -21.36 -1.13 -4.50
N ILE A 12 -21.31 -1.30 -5.83
CA ILE A 12 -22.35 -0.79 -6.71
C ILE A 12 -23.68 -1.51 -6.53
N ASP A 13 -23.65 -2.80 -6.19
CA ASP A 13 -24.85 -3.57 -5.92
C ASP A 13 -25.53 -3.05 -4.65
N GLU A 14 -24.78 -2.78 -3.58
CA GLU A 14 -25.29 -2.18 -2.35
C GLU A 14 -25.82 -0.76 -2.56
N LEU A 15 -25.11 0.07 -3.34
CA LEU A 15 -25.56 1.42 -3.66
C LEU A 15 -26.89 1.40 -4.45
N ALA A 16 -27.04 0.44 -5.38
CA ALA A 16 -28.27 0.30 -6.17
C ALA A 16 -29.45 -0.15 -5.31
N LEU A 17 -29.25 -1.08 -4.35
CA LEU A 17 -30.26 -1.50 -3.39
C LEU A 17 -30.71 -0.34 -2.48
N HIS A 18 -29.85 0.66 -2.29
CA HIS A 18 -30.09 1.80 -1.41
C HIS A 18 -30.33 3.13 -2.15
N GLY A 19 -31.00 3.07 -3.31
CA GLY A 19 -31.58 4.24 -3.97
C GLY A 19 -30.69 4.93 -5.01
N CYS A 20 -29.50 4.42 -5.27
CA CYS A 20 -28.67 4.90 -6.37
C CYS A 20 -29.06 4.19 -7.68
N ASP A 21 -29.19 4.96 -8.77
CA ASP A 21 -29.31 4.44 -10.12
C ASP A 21 -27.91 4.41 -10.75
N ILE A 22 -27.44 3.20 -11.11
CA ILE A 22 -26.08 2.98 -11.59
C ILE A 22 -26.11 2.45 -13.02
N GLY A 23 -25.69 3.31 -13.94
CA GLY A 23 -25.54 2.99 -15.36
C GLY A 23 -24.21 2.32 -15.66
N GLY A 24 -24.20 0.98 -15.68
CA GLY A 24 -23.02 0.17 -16.00
C GLY A 24 -22.45 -0.60 -14.82
N LYS A 25 -21.71 -1.67 -15.14
CA LYS A 25 -21.06 -2.54 -14.14
C LYS A 25 -19.55 -2.33 -14.03
N ARG A 26 -19.00 -1.47 -14.88
CA ARG A 26 -17.55 -1.17 -14.94
C ARG A 26 -17.33 0.31 -15.22
N LEU A 27 -16.20 0.82 -14.80
CA LEU A 27 -15.79 2.19 -15.11
C LEU A 27 -15.47 2.37 -16.61
N PRO A 28 -15.83 3.53 -17.22
CA PRO A 28 -16.60 4.62 -16.63
C PRO A 28 -18.08 4.25 -16.44
N MET A 29 -18.70 4.74 -15.35
CA MET A 29 -20.11 4.51 -15.04
C MET A 29 -20.81 5.82 -14.69
N THR A 30 -22.13 5.84 -14.84
CA THR A 30 -22.97 6.94 -14.40
C THR A 30 -23.62 6.58 -13.08
N VAL A 31 -23.65 7.50 -12.13
CA VAL A 31 -24.34 7.33 -10.85
C VAL A 31 -25.29 8.51 -10.67
N SER A 32 -26.55 8.22 -10.37
CA SER A 32 -27.61 9.21 -10.09
C SER A 32 -28.47 8.73 -8.92
N GLY A 33 -29.48 9.51 -8.56
CA GLY A 33 -30.34 9.23 -7.40
C GLY A 33 -29.74 9.72 -6.08
N GLY A 34 -30.15 9.15 -4.97
CA GLY A 34 -29.72 9.51 -3.63
C GLY A 34 -29.58 8.30 -2.73
N LEU A 35 -28.52 8.29 -1.95
CA LEU A 35 -28.24 7.19 -1.01
C LEU A 35 -29.27 7.20 0.13
N LEU A 36 -29.86 6.06 0.43
CA LEU A 36 -30.85 5.88 1.48
C LEU A 36 -30.23 5.17 2.70
N PRO A 37 -30.67 5.53 3.92
CA PRO A 37 -30.24 4.82 5.12
C PRO A 37 -30.76 3.39 5.12
N GLY A 38 -29.98 2.47 5.69
CA GLY A 38 -30.35 1.05 5.74
C GLY A 38 -29.22 0.15 6.19
N LYS A 39 -29.40 -1.15 5.95
CA LYS A 39 -28.41 -2.19 6.23
C LYS A 39 -27.65 -2.50 4.95
N TYR A 40 -26.37 -2.22 4.94
CA TYR A 40 -25.42 -2.46 3.84
C TYR A 40 -24.63 -3.73 4.11
N GLU A 41 -24.70 -4.72 3.22
CA GLU A 41 -23.98 -5.98 3.36
C GLU A 41 -22.79 -6.04 2.41
N ILE A 42 -21.56 -5.99 2.92
CA ILE A 42 -20.37 -5.87 2.10
C ILE A 42 -19.25 -6.81 2.56
N GLY A 43 -18.53 -7.40 1.59
CA GLY A 43 -17.37 -8.22 1.90
C GLY A 43 -16.21 -7.39 2.44
N GLY A 44 -15.63 -7.82 3.55
CA GLY A 44 -14.46 -7.18 4.17
C GLY A 44 -13.14 -7.53 3.48
N ASP A 45 -13.12 -8.50 2.58
CA ASP A 45 -11.95 -9.09 1.94
C ASP A 45 -11.64 -8.51 0.55
N ILE A 46 -12.56 -7.76 -0.06
CA ILE A 46 -12.38 -7.23 -1.43
C ILE A 46 -11.67 -5.88 -1.40
N SER A 47 -12.23 -4.90 -0.69
CA SER A 47 -11.64 -3.55 -0.60
C SER A 47 -12.09 -2.82 0.66
N SER A 48 -11.15 -2.48 1.52
CA SER A 48 -11.39 -1.60 2.67
C SER A 48 -11.89 -0.20 2.26
N GLN A 49 -11.58 0.23 1.02
CA GLN A 49 -12.04 1.53 0.49
C GLN A 49 -13.55 1.60 0.29
N PHE A 50 -14.23 0.46 0.01
CA PHE A 50 -15.69 0.42 -0.09
C PHE A 50 -16.32 0.74 1.26
N ILE A 51 -15.79 0.13 2.32
CA ILE A 51 -16.22 0.36 3.70
C ILE A 51 -15.95 1.82 4.10
N SER A 52 -14.73 2.32 3.86
CA SER A 52 -14.38 3.72 4.12
C SER A 52 -15.28 4.69 3.38
N GLY A 53 -15.63 4.42 2.13
CA GLY A 53 -16.55 5.25 1.34
C GLY A 53 -17.95 5.32 1.96
N LEU A 54 -18.49 4.19 2.42
CA LEU A 54 -19.77 4.14 3.12
C LEU A 54 -19.69 4.88 4.47
N LEU A 55 -18.61 4.69 5.24
CA LEU A 55 -18.41 5.39 6.51
C LEU A 55 -18.35 6.92 6.34
N PHE A 56 -17.87 7.43 5.20
CA PHE A 56 -17.91 8.86 4.90
C PHE A 56 -19.32 9.35 4.52
N ALA A 57 -20.11 8.55 3.83
CA ALA A 57 -21.39 8.98 3.29
C ALA A 57 -22.57 8.81 4.26
N LEU A 58 -22.65 7.67 4.95
CA LEU A 58 -23.80 7.27 5.76
C LEU A 58 -24.11 8.19 6.94
N PRO A 59 -23.14 8.83 7.64
CA PRO A 59 -23.43 9.72 8.77
C PRO A 59 -24.37 10.89 8.43
N MET A 60 -24.31 11.38 7.19
CA MET A 60 -25.13 12.53 6.74
C MET A 60 -26.57 12.15 6.40
N LEU A 61 -26.92 10.87 6.36
CA LEU A 61 -28.26 10.43 6.00
C LEU A 61 -29.28 10.74 7.10
N CYS A 62 -30.56 10.77 6.73
CA CYS A 62 -31.65 11.18 7.61
C CYS A 62 -31.97 10.20 8.75
N LYS A 63 -31.43 8.96 8.73
CA LYS A 63 -31.60 7.92 9.75
C LYS A 63 -30.30 7.13 9.90
N ASP A 64 -30.23 6.34 10.97
CA ASP A 64 -29.14 5.40 11.21
C ASP A 64 -29.00 4.38 10.09
N SER A 65 -27.76 3.95 9.87
CA SER A 65 -27.42 2.87 8.94
C SER A 65 -26.53 1.84 9.64
N GLU A 66 -26.41 0.67 9.05
CA GLU A 66 -25.54 -0.40 9.51
C GLU A 66 -24.72 -0.93 8.33
N ILE A 67 -23.43 -1.14 8.55
CA ILE A 67 -22.56 -1.86 7.61
C ILE A 67 -22.29 -3.24 8.22
N VAL A 68 -22.73 -4.30 7.56
CA VAL A 68 -22.53 -5.69 7.96
C VAL A 68 -21.46 -6.32 7.08
N LEU A 69 -20.39 -6.80 7.68
CA LEU A 69 -19.32 -7.48 6.99
C LEU A 69 -19.71 -8.93 6.75
N THR A 70 -19.75 -9.34 5.49
CA THR A 70 -20.11 -10.72 5.08
C THR A 70 -18.89 -11.65 5.04
N SER A 71 -17.67 -11.09 5.14
CA SER A 71 -16.40 -11.80 5.28
C SER A 71 -15.47 -11.04 6.23
N PRO A 72 -14.40 -11.67 6.76
CA PRO A 72 -13.46 -11.00 7.65
C PRO A 72 -12.84 -9.75 7.01
N LEU A 73 -12.75 -8.67 7.80
CA LEU A 73 -12.14 -7.42 7.35
C LEU A 73 -10.63 -7.61 7.15
N GLN A 74 -10.17 -7.36 5.93
CA GLN A 74 -8.75 -7.28 5.58
C GLN A 74 -8.33 -5.82 5.43
N SER A 75 -7.04 -5.54 5.70
CA SER A 75 -6.52 -4.15 5.75
C SER A 75 -7.35 -3.27 6.71
N SER A 76 -7.63 -3.80 7.87
CA SER A 76 -8.40 -3.14 8.93
C SER A 76 -7.80 -1.78 9.32
N GLY A 77 -6.49 -1.62 9.22
CA GLY A 77 -5.77 -0.38 9.48
C GLY A 77 -6.33 0.82 8.72
N TYR A 78 -6.71 0.65 7.44
CA TYR A 78 -7.30 1.73 6.64
C TYR A 78 -8.70 2.13 7.11
N VAL A 79 -9.51 1.16 7.53
CA VAL A 79 -10.84 1.45 8.08
C VAL A 79 -10.71 2.16 9.43
N ASN A 80 -9.79 1.70 10.28
CA ASN A 80 -9.51 2.33 11.58
C ASN A 80 -8.99 3.76 11.42
N MET A 81 -8.13 4.03 10.42
CA MET A 81 -7.71 5.39 10.07
C MET A 81 -8.91 6.26 9.66
N THR A 82 -9.82 5.70 8.86
CA THR A 82 -11.05 6.39 8.45
C THR A 82 -11.89 6.74 9.67
N ILE A 83 -12.15 5.80 10.57
CA ILE A 83 -12.96 6.02 11.79
C ILE A 83 -12.30 7.07 12.69
N LYS A 84 -10.99 6.98 12.90
CA LYS A 84 -10.25 7.99 13.69
C LYS A 84 -10.34 9.38 13.05
N THR A 85 -10.21 9.46 11.74
CA THR A 85 -10.34 10.74 11.02
C THR A 85 -11.76 11.29 11.17
N LEU A 86 -12.79 10.47 10.98
CA LEU A 86 -14.19 10.85 11.17
C LEU A 86 -14.44 11.40 12.57
N ALA A 87 -13.90 10.75 13.60
CA ALA A 87 -14.01 11.22 14.98
C ALA A 87 -13.39 12.61 15.19
N ASN A 88 -12.28 12.93 14.52
CA ASN A 88 -11.67 14.28 14.56
C ASN A 88 -12.56 15.35 13.91
N PHE A 89 -13.51 14.96 13.08
CA PHE A 89 -14.52 15.83 12.46
C PHE A 89 -15.91 15.67 13.09
N ASN A 90 -15.96 15.18 14.34
CA ASN A 90 -17.18 15.02 15.15
C ASN A 90 -18.20 14.04 14.55
N ILE A 91 -17.73 13.02 13.86
CA ILE A 91 -18.55 11.91 13.36
C ILE A 91 -18.35 10.69 14.24
N GLU A 92 -19.43 10.16 14.75
CA GLU A 92 -19.47 8.94 15.55
C GLU A 92 -19.71 7.72 14.66
N ILE A 93 -18.87 6.70 14.80
CA ILE A 93 -19.04 5.37 14.21
C ILE A 93 -18.95 4.37 15.36
N ILE A 94 -19.89 3.47 15.46
CA ILE A 94 -19.97 2.46 16.54
C ILE A 94 -19.58 1.10 15.95
N GLU A 95 -18.47 0.57 16.39
CA GLU A 95 -18.05 -0.78 16.02
C GLU A 95 -18.94 -1.83 16.67
N THR A 96 -19.35 -2.86 15.92
CA THR A 96 -20.19 -3.97 16.37
C THR A 96 -19.47 -5.29 16.14
N LYS A 97 -20.06 -6.41 16.56
CA LYS A 97 -19.49 -7.74 16.33
C LYS A 97 -19.44 -8.13 14.85
N THR A 98 -20.30 -7.54 14.03
CA THR A 98 -20.50 -7.90 12.62
C THR A 98 -20.13 -6.78 11.64
N GLY A 99 -19.64 -5.64 12.14
CA GLY A 99 -19.31 -4.50 11.30
C GLY A 99 -19.46 -3.17 12.03
N PHE A 100 -20.27 -2.24 11.50
CA PHE A 100 -20.35 -0.86 12.02
C PHE A 100 -21.80 -0.38 12.03
N ARG A 101 -22.22 0.22 13.13
CA ARG A 101 -23.44 1.03 13.18
C ARG A 101 -23.05 2.50 12.98
N VAL A 102 -23.76 3.16 12.09
CA VAL A 102 -23.52 4.56 11.70
C VAL A 102 -24.76 5.38 12.08
N PRO A 103 -24.75 6.13 13.19
CA PRO A 103 -25.82 7.07 13.50
C PRO A 103 -26.00 8.07 12.37
N GLY A 104 -27.25 8.33 12.00
CA GLY A 104 -27.60 9.32 10.97
C GLY A 104 -27.70 10.74 11.50
N LYS A 105 -28.03 11.71 10.62
CA LYS A 105 -28.20 13.13 10.93
C LYS A 105 -26.96 13.79 11.55
N GLN A 106 -25.79 13.24 11.32
CA GLN A 106 -24.55 13.83 11.77
C GLN A 106 -24.07 14.90 10.78
N ASN A 107 -23.29 15.85 11.27
CA ASN A 107 -22.64 16.88 10.47
C ASN A 107 -21.16 16.89 10.75
N TYR A 108 -20.37 17.01 9.69
CA TYR A 108 -18.94 17.21 9.81
C TYR A 108 -18.65 18.59 10.40
N ILE A 109 -17.89 18.62 11.48
CA ILE A 109 -17.47 19.85 12.14
C ILE A 109 -15.96 19.98 11.99
N THR A 110 -15.52 21.06 11.36
CA THR A 110 -14.08 21.32 11.20
C THR A 110 -13.44 21.63 12.54
N CYS A 111 -12.25 21.10 12.77
CA CYS A 111 -11.38 21.47 13.91
C CYS A 111 -10.52 22.71 13.62
N GLY A 112 -10.74 23.40 12.48
CA GLY A 112 -9.95 24.55 12.02
C GLY A 112 -8.74 24.08 11.22
N GLU A 113 -7.64 23.75 11.90
CA GLU A 113 -6.44 23.19 11.28
C GLU A 113 -6.33 21.70 11.56
N TYR A 114 -5.95 20.94 10.54
CA TYR A 114 -5.69 19.51 10.65
C TYR A 114 -4.37 19.16 9.96
N LYS A 115 -3.38 18.73 10.76
CA LYS A 115 -2.09 18.27 10.22
C LYS A 115 -2.23 16.81 9.79
N VAL A 116 -2.17 16.56 8.49
CA VAL A 116 -2.11 15.20 7.94
C VAL A 116 -0.74 14.61 8.27
N GLU A 117 -0.71 13.40 8.81
CA GLU A 117 0.53 12.69 9.09
C GLU A 117 1.24 12.25 7.80
N GLY A 118 2.54 12.00 7.88
CA GLY A 118 3.32 11.49 6.75
C GLY A 118 2.87 10.10 6.31
N ASP A 119 3.11 9.81 5.05
CA ASP A 119 2.73 8.56 4.39
C ASP A 119 3.81 7.48 4.63
N TRP A 120 3.51 6.51 5.47
CA TRP A 120 4.39 5.39 5.76
C TRP A 120 4.66 4.50 4.54
N SER A 121 3.66 4.35 3.64
CA SER A 121 3.82 3.55 2.42
C SER A 121 4.88 4.13 1.49
N ASN A 122 4.87 5.46 1.26
CA ASN A 122 5.86 6.12 0.43
C ASN A 122 7.20 6.28 1.15
N SER A 123 7.18 6.53 2.46
CA SER A 123 8.39 6.64 3.28
C SER A 123 9.17 5.33 3.36
N ALA A 124 8.50 4.18 3.24
CA ALA A 124 9.13 2.86 3.25
C ALA A 124 10.23 2.71 2.17
N PHE A 125 10.09 3.35 1.01
CA PHE A 125 11.10 3.31 -0.05
C PHE A 125 12.38 4.03 0.39
N TRP A 126 12.26 5.18 1.06
CA TRP A 126 13.43 5.93 1.54
C TRP A 126 14.09 5.27 2.73
N LEU A 127 13.31 4.71 3.65
CA LEU A 127 13.85 3.93 4.76
C LEU A 127 14.60 2.69 4.23
N ALA A 128 14.05 2.01 3.22
CA ALA A 128 14.73 0.90 2.57
C ALA A 128 16.00 1.36 1.83
N ALA A 129 15.96 2.49 1.13
CA ALA A 129 17.15 3.08 0.51
C ALA A 129 18.24 3.35 1.55
N GLY A 130 17.88 3.87 2.73
CA GLY A 130 18.80 4.08 3.83
C GLY A 130 19.44 2.79 4.35
N ALA A 131 18.64 1.72 4.46
CA ALA A 131 19.12 0.40 4.90
C ALA A 131 20.05 -0.30 3.89
N LEU A 132 19.88 0.00 2.61
CA LEU A 132 20.67 -0.59 1.51
C LEU A 132 21.87 0.27 1.13
N GLY A 133 21.85 1.57 1.43
CA GLY A 133 22.85 2.56 1.05
C GLY A 133 23.66 3.08 2.25
N ASN A 134 23.67 4.40 2.42
CA ASN A 134 24.49 5.10 3.40
C ASN A 134 23.68 5.70 4.57
N GLY A 135 22.46 5.23 4.78
CA GLY A 135 21.56 5.76 5.78
C GLY A 135 20.58 6.80 5.22
N CYS A 136 19.44 6.94 5.88
CA CYS A 136 18.41 7.92 5.57
C CYS A 136 17.67 8.31 6.85
N ALA A 137 17.17 9.55 6.90
CA ALA A 137 16.26 10.00 7.95
C ALA A 137 14.99 10.59 7.30
N VAL A 138 13.83 10.15 7.78
CA VAL A 138 12.53 10.62 7.30
C VAL A 138 11.81 11.34 8.44
N THR A 139 11.29 12.52 8.16
CA THR A 139 10.55 13.35 9.12
C THR A 139 9.06 13.35 8.82
N GLY A 140 8.25 13.73 9.82
CA GLY A 140 6.80 13.86 9.67
C GLY A 140 6.01 12.56 9.80
N LEU A 141 6.67 11.44 10.07
CA LEU A 141 6.02 10.17 10.39
C LEU A 141 5.58 10.16 11.86
N CYS A 142 4.42 9.59 12.12
CA CYS A 142 3.89 9.42 13.47
C CYS A 142 4.08 7.97 13.92
N GLU A 143 4.82 7.76 15.00
CA GLU A 143 5.02 6.42 15.58
C GLU A 143 3.69 5.79 16.03
N LYS A 144 2.75 6.63 16.52
CA LYS A 144 1.39 6.20 16.93
C LYS A 144 0.40 6.12 15.76
N SER A 145 0.89 6.20 14.52
CA SER A 145 0.06 6.08 13.32
C SER A 145 -0.72 4.76 13.31
N LEU A 146 -1.92 4.81 12.76
CA LEU A 146 -2.72 3.62 12.45
C LEU A 146 -2.39 3.04 11.07
N GLN A 147 -1.52 3.70 10.29
CA GLN A 147 -1.02 3.15 9.03
C GLN A 147 -0.23 1.87 9.32
N LYS A 148 -0.71 0.75 8.79
CA LYS A 148 -0.06 -0.55 9.01
C LYS A 148 1.32 -0.63 8.35
N ASP A 149 1.55 0.17 7.33
CA ASP A 149 2.84 0.23 6.64
C ASP A 149 3.99 0.75 7.51
N LYS A 150 3.72 1.22 8.75
CA LYS A 150 4.77 1.43 9.75
C LYS A 150 5.51 0.15 10.15
N GLU A 151 4.94 -1.03 9.88
CA GLU A 151 5.60 -2.34 10.04
C GLU A 151 6.90 -2.47 9.21
N ILE A 152 7.14 -1.53 8.27
CA ILE A 152 8.44 -1.44 7.60
C ILE A 152 9.60 -1.32 8.59
N VAL A 153 9.42 -0.70 9.75
CA VAL A 153 10.45 -0.58 10.79
C VAL A 153 10.85 -1.96 11.32
N GLU A 154 9.87 -2.81 11.59
CA GLU A 154 10.10 -4.18 12.05
C GLU A 154 10.76 -5.03 10.95
N ILE A 155 10.31 -4.87 9.71
CA ILE A 155 10.90 -5.55 8.54
C ILE A 155 12.37 -5.14 8.38
N LEU A 156 12.68 -3.85 8.44
CA LEU A 156 14.04 -3.33 8.32
C LEU A 156 14.94 -3.89 9.42
N THR A 157 14.48 -3.88 10.67
CA THR A 157 15.21 -4.42 11.82
C THR A 157 15.47 -5.92 11.65
N ALA A 158 14.45 -6.68 11.23
CA ALA A 158 14.60 -8.11 10.94
C ALA A 158 15.51 -8.41 9.75
N GLN A 159 15.71 -7.44 8.85
CA GLN A 159 16.68 -7.52 7.76
C GLN A 159 18.06 -6.94 8.14
N GLY A 160 18.30 -6.71 9.43
CA GLY A 160 19.58 -6.31 10.00
C GLY A 160 19.89 -4.82 9.93
N ALA A 161 18.95 -3.97 9.52
CA ALA A 161 19.15 -2.52 9.53
C ALA A 161 19.10 -1.97 10.97
N GLU A 162 19.89 -0.94 11.24
CA GLU A 162 19.82 -0.17 12.47
C GLU A 162 18.73 0.91 12.32
N VAL A 163 17.67 0.81 13.11
CA VAL A 163 16.55 1.78 13.07
C VAL A 163 16.45 2.51 14.38
N GLU A 164 16.51 3.84 14.32
CA GLU A 164 16.26 4.74 15.45
C GLU A 164 14.95 5.47 15.24
N SER A 165 13.99 5.24 16.15
CA SER A 165 12.68 5.89 16.14
C SER A 165 12.65 7.01 17.15
N GLY A 166 12.48 8.26 16.67
CA GLY A 166 12.19 9.43 17.47
C GLY A 166 10.76 9.93 17.27
N ALA A 167 10.34 10.92 18.05
CA ALA A 167 8.96 11.40 18.03
C ALA A 167 8.47 11.91 16.64
N GLU A 168 9.36 12.46 15.83
CA GLU A 168 9.05 13.01 14.50
C GLU A 168 10.06 12.60 13.43
N ILE A 169 11.08 11.81 13.76
CA ILE A 169 12.16 11.39 12.85
C ILE A 169 12.37 9.89 13.00
N ILE A 170 12.37 9.19 11.89
CA ILE A 170 12.80 7.78 11.81
C ILE A 170 14.11 7.78 11.00
N SER A 171 15.19 7.31 11.63
CA SER A 171 16.49 7.17 11.03
C SER A 171 16.83 5.72 10.79
N VAL A 172 17.39 5.40 9.64
CA VAL A 172 17.80 4.04 9.28
C VAL A 172 19.23 4.07 8.77
N ARG A 173 20.05 3.11 9.22
CA ARG A 173 21.40 2.85 8.73
C ARG A 173 21.53 1.42 8.27
N PRO A 174 22.45 1.13 7.34
CA PRO A 174 22.76 -0.24 6.99
C PRO A 174 23.34 -0.99 8.19
N GLY A 175 22.98 -2.25 8.29
CA GLY A 175 23.54 -3.18 9.25
C GLY A 175 23.67 -4.58 8.63
N GLU A 176 24.14 -5.53 9.39
CA GLU A 176 24.38 -6.90 8.92
C GLU A 176 23.13 -7.75 9.15
N PRO A 177 22.50 -8.28 8.09
CA PRO A 177 21.38 -9.20 8.23
C PRO A 177 21.86 -10.54 8.80
N ASP A 178 21.03 -11.17 9.61
CA ASP A 178 21.23 -12.58 9.95
C ASP A 178 21.06 -13.47 8.69
N CYS A 179 21.38 -14.75 8.80
CA CYS A 179 21.21 -15.74 7.73
C CYS A 179 20.02 -16.67 8.00
N GLU A 180 19.07 -16.28 8.85
CA GLU A 180 17.93 -17.10 9.19
C GLU A 180 16.77 -16.89 8.21
N ASN A 181 16.03 -17.95 7.93
CA ASN A 181 14.81 -17.86 7.16
C ASN A 181 13.75 -17.06 7.92
N SER A 182 12.95 -16.30 7.19
CA SER A 182 11.90 -15.45 7.77
C SER A 182 10.59 -15.58 7.03
N GLU A 183 9.50 -15.25 7.73
CA GLU A 183 8.16 -15.17 7.17
C GLU A 183 7.56 -13.79 7.48
N ILE A 184 6.85 -13.22 6.50
CA ILE A 184 6.20 -11.91 6.59
C ILE A 184 4.73 -12.10 6.17
N ASP A 185 3.80 -11.81 7.06
CA ASP A 185 2.36 -11.80 6.75
C ASP A 185 2.00 -10.51 6.01
N ALA A 186 1.63 -10.62 4.72
CA ALA A 186 1.30 -9.48 3.87
C ALA A 186 -0.16 -9.01 3.99
N ARG A 187 -1.00 -9.64 4.82
CA ARG A 187 -2.44 -9.39 4.91
C ARG A 187 -2.76 -7.92 5.18
N GLU A 188 -2.06 -7.31 6.13
CA GLU A 188 -2.30 -5.92 6.53
C GLU A 188 -1.36 -4.93 5.81
N ILE A 189 -0.28 -5.41 5.18
CA ILE A 189 0.78 -4.60 4.57
C ILE A 189 1.05 -4.93 3.09
N PRO A 190 0.01 -5.16 2.27
CA PRO A 190 0.20 -5.56 0.87
C PRO A 190 1.01 -4.55 0.05
N ASP A 191 1.04 -3.31 0.49
CA ASP A 191 1.71 -2.21 -0.19
C ASP A 191 3.21 -2.14 0.13
N LEU A 192 3.67 -2.79 1.19
CA LEU A 192 5.09 -2.94 1.51
C LEU A 192 5.77 -4.10 0.78
N VAL A 193 5.02 -5.10 0.31
CA VAL A 193 5.59 -6.33 -0.28
C VAL A 193 6.63 -6.04 -1.38
N PRO A 194 6.43 -5.11 -2.34
CA PRO A 194 7.42 -4.83 -3.37
C PRO A 194 8.77 -4.39 -2.81
N ILE A 195 8.79 -3.46 -1.87
CA ILE A 195 10.03 -2.95 -1.29
C ILE A 195 10.63 -3.92 -0.27
N ALA A 196 9.80 -4.64 0.49
CA ALA A 196 10.26 -5.67 1.41
C ALA A 196 10.90 -6.87 0.66
N ALA A 197 10.43 -7.20 -0.54
CA ALA A 197 11.07 -8.20 -1.39
C ALA A 197 12.46 -7.77 -1.87
N VAL A 198 12.68 -6.48 -2.12
CA VAL A 198 14.01 -5.93 -2.41
C VAL A 198 14.93 -6.07 -1.19
N LEU A 199 14.45 -5.69 0.00
CA LEU A 199 15.21 -5.87 1.24
C LEU A 199 15.57 -7.34 1.49
N ALA A 200 14.65 -8.26 1.23
CA ALA A 200 14.88 -9.70 1.36
C ALA A 200 16.02 -10.22 0.45
N CYS A 201 16.31 -9.54 -0.67
CA CYS A 201 17.43 -9.91 -1.54
C CYS A 201 18.81 -9.66 -0.90
N LYS A 202 18.92 -8.72 0.06
CA LYS A 202 20.14 -8.44 0.81
C LYS A 202 20.51 -9.58 1.76
N LYS A 203 19.51 -10.24 2.33
CA LYS A 203 19.68 -11.33 3.30
C LYS A 203 20.07 -12.63 2.58
N LYS A 204 21.12 -13.31 3.01
CA LYS A 204 21.52 -14.63 2.46
C LYS A 204 20.69 -15.76 3.05
N ALA A 205 19.36 -15.64 2.92
CA ALA A 205 18.38 -16.56 3.47
C ALA A 205 17.10 -16.54 2.65
N LYS A 206 16.16 -17.42 2.99
CA LYS A 206 14.83 -17.45 2.38
C LYS A 206 13.88 -16.59 3.19
N THR A 207 13.14 -15.69 2.50
CA THR A 207 12.02 -14.93 3.05
C THR A 207 10.74 -15.36 2.33
N VAL A 208 9.70 -15.71 3.09
CA VAL A 208 8.39 -16.10 2.57
C VAL A 208 7.37 -15.03 2.97
N PHE A 209 6.71 -14.45 1.99
CA PHE A 209 5.56 -13.59 2.18
C PHE A 209 4.29 -14.43 2.05
N THR A 210 3.41 -14.39 3.06
CA THR A 210 2.15 -15.13 3.11
C THR A 210 0.95 -14.19 3.00
N ASN A 211 -0.24 -14.73 2.74
CA ASN A 211 -1.49 -13.98 2.58
C ASN A 211 -1.41 -12.88 1.50
N CYS A 212 -0.83 -13.23 0.35
CA CYS A 212 -0.55 -12.31 -0.76
C CYS A 212 -1.66 -12.24 -1.84
N GLU A 213 -2.79 -12.91 -1.68
CA GLU A 213 -3.84 -13.05 -2.71
C GLU A 213 -4.30 -11.70 -3.26
N ARG A 214 -4.48 -10.71 -2.38
CA ARG A 214 -4.96 -9.38 -2.75
C ARG A 214 -3.98 -8.58 -3.61
N LEU A 215 -2.70 -8.95 -3.61
CA LEU A 215 -1.70 -8.29 -4.47
C LEU A 215 -2.05 -8.47 -5.96
N ARG A 216 -2.76 -9.56 -6.31
CA ARG A 216 -3.19 -9.83 -7.70
C ARG A 216 -4.27 -8.85 -8.19
N LEU A 217 -4.98 -8.20 -7.26
CA LEU A 217 -6.08 -7.25 -7.53
C LEU A 217 -5.65 -5.78 -7.44
N LYS A 218 -4.34 -5.51 -7.34
CA LYS A 218 -3.79 -4.14 -7.26
C LYS A 218 -3.64 -3.50 -8.66
N GLU A 219 -2.80 -2.46 -8.78
CA GLU A 219 -2.51 -1.72 -10.01
C GLU A 219 -1.98 -2.63 -11.14
N SER A 220 -1.34 -3.72 -10.75
CA SER A 220 -0.91 -4.84 -11.59
C SER A 220 -1.36 -6.16 -10.92
N ASP A 221 -1.10 -7.32 -11.48
CA ASP A 221 -0.89 -8.52 -10.67
C ASP A 221 0.44 -8.31 -9.96
N ARG A 222 0.36 -7.62 -8.79
CA ARG A 222 1.54 -7.14 -8.07
C ARG A 222 2.39 -8.28 -7.57
N LEU A 223 1.79 -9.41 -7.23
CA LEU A 223 2.51 -10.59 -6.79
C LEU A 223 3.44 -11.11 -7.89
N GLU A 224 2.90 -11.25 -9.09
CA GLU A 224 3.70 -11.66 -10.27
C GLU A 224 4.68 -10.57 -10.69
N ALA A 225 4.29 -9.30 -10.63
CA ALA A 225 5.17 -8.19 -10.99
C ALA A 225 6.41 -8.08 -10.08
N VAL A 226 6.26 -8.35 -8.77
CA VAL A 226 7.40 -8.43 -7.85
C VAL A 226 8.31 -9.60 -8.20
N ARG A 227 7.75 -10.79 -8.46
CA ARG A 227 8.54 -11.94 -8.88
C ARG A 227 9.33 -11.63 -10.15
N GLU A 228 8.67 -11.08 -11.19
CA GLU A 228 9.31 -10.70 -12.44
C GLU A 228 10.41 -9.66 -12.24
N MET A 229 10.16 -8.62 -11.41
CA MET A 229 11.14 -7.59 -11.07
C MET A 229 12.41 -8.20 -10.47
N ILE A 230 12.28 -9.01 -9.43
CA ILE A 230 13.43 -9.63 -8.77
C ILE A 230 14.19 -10.56 -9.73
N CYS A 231 13.49 -11.39 -10.51
CA CYS A 231 14.12 -12.26 -11.50
C CYS A 231 14.82 -11.47 -12.62
N ALA A 232 14.23 -10.37 -13.09
CA ALA A 232 14.82 -9.49 -14.10
C ALA A 232 16.14 -8.84 -13.62
N LEU A 233 16.24 -8.59 -12.32
CA LEU A 233 17.45 -8.07 -11.67
C LEU A 233 18.46 -9.17 -11.31
N GLY A 234 18.20 -10.43 -11.69
CA GLY A 234 19.10 -11.56 -11.46
C GLY A 234 18.97 -12.20 -10.08
N GLY A 235 17.93 -11.87 -9.32
CA GLY A 235 17.58 -12.53 -8.07
C GLY A 235 16.72 -13.78 -8.28
N GLU A 236 16.49 -14.53 -7.20
CA GLU A 236 15.63 -15.72 -7.20
C GLU A 236 14.32 -15.43 -6.46
N ALA A 237 13.19 -15.48 -7.18
CA ALA A 237 11.86 -15.31 -6.65
C ALA A 237 10.88 -16.31 -7.24
N ARG A 238 9.98 -16.84 -6.41
CA ARG A 238 8.91 -17.76 -6.81
C ARG A 238 7.60 -17.31 -6.16
N CYS A 239 6.49 -17.38 -6.87
CA CYS A 239 5.18 -17.13 -6.29
C CYS A 239 4.23 -18.32 -6.52
N SER A 240 3.27 -18.47 -5.60
CA SER A 240 2.12 -19.34 -5.70
C SER A 240 0.86 -18.49 -5.84
N GLU A 241 -0.31 -19.04 -5.55
CA GLU A 241 -1.57 -18.30 -5.51
C GLU A 241 -1.55 -17.18 -4.45
N SER A 242 -1.00 -17.48 -3.26
CA SER A 242 -1.07 -16.64 -2.05
C SER A 242 0.28 -16.35 -1.40
N THR A 243 1.39 -16.80 -1.98
CA THR A 243 2.72 -16.63 -1.38
C THR A 243 3.73 -16.10 -2.38
N LEU A 244 4.74 -15.36 -1.87
CA LEU A 244 5.95 -15.00 -2.59
C LEU A 244 7.14 -15.47 -1.77
N THR A 245 8.04 -16.19 -2.41
CA THR A 245 9.31 -16.64 -1.80
C THR A 245 10.47 -15.94 -2.49
N ILE A 246 11.31 -15.30 -1.70
CA ILE A 246 12.58 -14.71 -2.13
C ILE A 246 13.72 -15.52 -1.54
N VAL A 247 14.68 -15.89 -2.37
CA VAL A 247 15.96 -16.47 -1.94
C VAL A 247 17.03 -15.41 -2.14
N GLY A 248 17.38 -14.74 -1.06
CA GLY A 248 18.35 -13.65 -1.12
C GLY A 248 19.79 -14.16 -1.24
N SER A 249 20.60 -13.44 -1.99
CA SER A 249 22.01 -13.74 -2.27
C SER A 249 22.98 -12.68 -1.73
N GLY A 250 22.45 -11.58 -1.18
CA GLY A 250 23.22 -10.43 -0.70
C GLY A 250 23.44 -9.34 -1.75
N SER A 251 23.21 -9.64 -3.04
CA SER A 251 23.35 -8.68 -4.15
C SER A 251 22.46 -9.09 -5.32
N LEU A 252 22.27 -8.17 -6.24
CA LEU A 252 21.58 -8.37 -7.51
C LEU A 252 22.51 -7.99 -8.65
N ARG A 253 22.21 -8.45 -9.85
CA ARG A 253 23.01 -8.13 -11.05
C ARG A 253 22.64 -6.76 -11.62
N GLY A 254 21.37 -6.45 -11.74
CA GLY A 254 20.81 -5.37 -12.53
C GLY A 254 20.13 -5.91 -13.80
N GLY A 255 19.47 -5.03 -14.55
CA GLY A 255 18.74 -5.43 -15.75
C GLY A 255 17.57 -4.53 -16.10
N ILE A 256 16.63 -5.02 -16.90
CA ILE A 256 15.48 -4.26 -17.39
C ILE A 256 14.23 -4.71 -16.64
N VAL A 257 13.58 -3.78 -15.95
CA VAL A 257 12.35 -3.99 -15.21
C VAL A 257 11.19 -3.28 -15.90
N ASP A 258 10.11 -4.01 -16.19
CA ASP A 258 8.83 -3.41 -16.57
C ASP A 258 8.02 -3.11 -15.31
N SER A 259 7.71 -1.83 -15.08
CA SER A 259 6.90 -1.39 -13.94
C SER A 259 5.47 -1.94 -13.97
N LYS A 260 5.00 -2.52 -15.07
CA LYS A 260 3.60 -2.95 -15.28
C LYS A 260 2.59 -1.84 -14.99
N ASN A 261 3.03 -0.58 -15.18
CA ASN A 261 2.25 0.59 -14.82
C ASN A 261 1.84 0.61 -13.32
N ASP A 262 2.66 0.01 -12.45
CA ASP A 262 2.53 0.02 -10.99
C ASP A 262 3.67 0.86 -10.40
N HIS A 263 3.28 1.92 -9.69
CA HIS A 263 4.22 2.87 -9.10
C HIS A 263 5.14 2.21 -8.07
N ARG A 264 4.63 1.23 -7.31
CA ARG A 264 5.41 0.53 -6.29
C ARG A 264 6.48 -0.37 -6.89
N ILE A 265 6.19 -0.97 -8.05
CA ILE A 265 7.21 -1.73 -8.81
C ILE A 265 8.29 -0.79 -9.33
N ALA A 266 7.90 0.36 -9.92
CA ALA A 266 8.87 1.34 -10.42
C ALA A 266 9.78 1.88 -9.31
N MET A 267 9.20 2.25 -8.15
CA MET A 267 9.95 2.75 -7.01
C MET A 267 10.85 1.67 -6.39
N SER A 268 10.33 0.44 -6.22
CA SER A 268 11.12 -0.69 -5.71
C SER A 268 12.30 -1.03 -6.62
N ALA A 269 12.12 -1.00 -7.94
CA ALA A 269 13.19 -1.26 -8.90
C ALA A 269 14.29 -0.17 -8.81
N ALA A 270 13.91 1.09 -8.60
CA ALA A 270 14.87 2.18 -8.40
C ALA A 270 15.69 1.97 -7.11
N ILE A 271 15.04 1.60 -6.00
CA ILE A 271 15.75 1.34 -4.73
C ILE A 271 16.59 0.06 -4.82
N ALA A 272 16.15 -0.95 -5.58
CA ALA A 272 16.91 -2.19 -5.79
C ALA A 272 18.26 -1.94 -6.48
N ALA A 273 18.42 -0.83 -7.21
CA ALA A 273 19.69 -0.44 -7.83
C ALA A 273 20.85 -0.36 -6.81
N ALA A 274 20.57 -0.06 -5.54
CA ALA A 274 21.57 -0.08 -4.46
C ALA A 274 22.18 -1.46 -4.18
N LEU A 275 21.51 -2.54 -4.59
CA LEU A 275 22.00 -3.92 -4.50
C LEU A 275 22.61 -4.43 -5.80
N CYS A 276 22.48 -3.67 -6.90
CA CYS A 276 22.85 -4.13 -8.23
C CYS A 276 24.29 -3.77 -8.58
N SER A 277 24.99 -4.70 -9.23
CA SER A 277 26.34 -4.48 -9.77
C SER A 277 26.34 -3.83 -11.18
N GLU A 278 25.21 -3.88 -11.88
CA GLU A 278 24.98 -3.32 -13.19
C GLU A 278 23.78 -2.35 -13.16
N ASN A 279 23.59 -1.60 -14.24
CA ASN A 279 22.50 -0.63 -14.35
C ASN A 279 21.11 -1.28 -14.28
N VAL A 280 20.17 -0.58 -13.67
CA VAL A 280 18.74 -0.90 -13.68
C VAL A 280 18.03 0.04 -14.65
N ILE A 281 17.35 -0.55 -15.64
CA ILE A 281 16.50 0.19 -16.60
C ILE A 281 15.05 -0.06 -16.25
N ILE A 282 14.29 1.01 -15.97
CA ILE A 282 12.87 0.90 -15.61
C ILE A 282 12.01 1.39 -16.76
N THR A 283 11.26 0.49 -17.39
CA THR A 283 10.26 0.88 -18.38
C THR A 283 8.94 1.24 -17.68
N GLY A 284 8.24 2.26 -18.22
CA GLY A 284 7.01 2.76 -17.58
C GLY A 284 7.25 3.46 -16.23
N ALA A 285 8.41 4.05 -16.02
CA ALA A 285 8.79 4.77 -14.80
C ALA A 285 7.80 5.89 -14.43
N ASP A 286 7.09 6.47 -15.40
CA ASP A 286 6.01 7.45 -15.20
C ASP A 286 4.88 6.94 -14.27
N ALA A 287 4.80 5.65 -14.01
CA ALA A 287 3.82 5.07 -13.07
C ALA A 287 3.93 5.70 -11.67
N VAL A 288 5.09 6.22 -11.25
CA VAL A 288 5.29 6.89 -9.95
C VAL A 288 4.36 8.09 -9.76
N LYS A 289 3.93 8.75 -10.85
CA LYS A 289 3.00 9.89 -10.82
C LYS A 289 1.65 9.58 -10.16
N LYS A 290 1.31 8.31 -9.98
CA LYS A 290 0.06 7.88 -9.33
C LYS A 290 0.04 8.12 -7.82
N SER A 291 1.19 8.11 -7.15
CA SER A 291 1.27 8.28 -5.69
C SER A 291 2.42 9.20 -5.26
N TYR A 292 3.49 9.27 -6.05
CA TYR A 292 4.66 10.09 -5.72
C TYR A 292 5.26 10.70 -7.00
N PRO A 293 4.66 11.78 -7.53
CA PRO A 293 5.10 12.40 -8.79
C PRO A 293 6.57 12.81 -8.81
N ASP A 294 7.09 13.27 -7.67
CA ASP A 294 8.46 13.81 -7.53
C ASP A 294 9.49 12.74 -7.12
N PHE A 295 9.12 11.46 -7.07
CA PHE A 295 9.98 10.37 -6.58
C PHE A 295 11.38 10.38 -7.20
N PHE A 296 11.50 10.45 -8.52
CA PHE A 296 12.83 10.45 -9.17
C PHE A 296 13.61 11.75 -8.97
N CYS A 297 12.91 12.88 -8.80
CA CYS A 297 13.56 14.13 -8.43
C CYS A 297 14.19 14.03 -7.04
N ASP A 298 13.46 13.46 -6.09
CA ASP A 298 13.94 13.27 -4.72
C ASP A 298 15.01 12.16 -4.65
N TYR A 299 14.88 11.10 -5.48
CA TYR A 299 15.90 10.06 -5.61
C TYR A 299 17.27 10.65 -5.98
N ILE A 300 17.30 11.55 -6.98
CA ILE A 300 18.53 12.22 -7.40
C ILE A 300 19.05 13.19 -6.32
N LYS A 301 18.18 13.98 -5.69
CA LYS A 301 18.55 14.89 -4.59
C LYS A 301 19.18 14.16 -3.40
N LEU A 302 18.73 12.92 -3.14
CA LEU A 302 19.25 12.08 -2.07
C LEU A 302 20.49 11.28 -2.46
N GLY A 303 21.07 11.54 -3.61
CA GLY A 303 22.33 10.95 -4.06
C GLY A 303 22.16 9.73 -4.97
N GLY A 304 20.95 9.42 -5.40
CA GLY A 304 20.72 8.43 -6.44
C GLY A 304 21.19 8.95 -7.81
N GLU A 305 21.75 8.07 -8.63
CA GLU A 305 22.15 8.40 -9.99
C GLU A 305 21.13 7.83 -10.97
N GLY A 306 20.71 8.59 -11.96
CA GLY A 306 19.79 8.12 -13.00
C GLY A 306 19.45 9.17 -14.04
N ASP A 307 19.18 8.69 -15.25
CA ASP A 307 18.80 9.49 -16.40
C ASP A 307 17.49 9.02 -17.02
N VAL A 308 16.72 9.96 -17.57
CA VAL A 308 15.53 9.64 -18.36
C VAL A 308 15.93 9.33 -19.79
N VAL A 309 15.94 8.05 -20.14
CA VAL A 309 16.19 7.62 -21.52
C VAL A 309 14.87 7.63 -22.30
N LYS A 310 14.78 8.50 -23.30
CA LYS A 310 13.68 8.49 -24.27
C LYS A 310 14.02 7.50 -25.37
N PHE A 311 13.41 6.32 -25.34
CA PHE A 311 13.44 5.43 -26.50
C PHE A 311 12.67 6.12 -27.65
N ARG A 312 13.35 6.47 -28.73
CA ARG A 312 12.66 6.86 -29.96
C ARG A 312 11.89 5.63 -30.46
N LYS A 313 10.59 5.78 -30.64
CA LYS A 313 9.74 4.78 -31.29
C LYS A 313 10.13 4.60 -32.73
#